data_b8f0d3b425e65b562ca084c7b635e993
#
_entry.id   b8f0d3b425e65b562ca084c7b635e993
#
_cell.length_a   1.000
_cell.length_b   1.000
_cell.length_c   1.000
_cell.angle_alpha   90.00
_cell.angle_beta   90.00
_cell.angle_gamma   90.00
#
_symmetry.space_group_name_H-M   'P 1'
#
loop_
_entity.id
_entity.type
_entity.pdbx_description
1 polymer ?
#
loop_
_entity_poly.entity_id
_entity_poly.type
_entity_poly.pdbx_seq_one_letter_code
_entity_poly.pdbx_strand_id
1 'polypeptide(L)'
;MEKNSNICPANRVRQVKEYYFSKKLKEVAQLNAKGMDIISLGIGGPDRPPHQSVIDTLCDVARRHDTHGYQPYVGLPSLRGAYADWYRRWYGVELNPDKEIQPLIGSKEGILHITLAFVNPGDAVLVPNPGYPTYSSVSKLAEAEILTYNLKEENGWYPDFNELERMPLDRVKLMWVNYPNMPTGAPATMELFQKIVDFGRRHNIVIVNDNPYSFILNDNPVSLLSVSGAKDIAIEMNSLSKSHNMAGWRMGMLASNAQFVEWILKVKSNIDSGQFRPAMEAAVKALSCDGSWYAELNKVYAERRKVAEAIMTQLGCTFDKSQKGLFLWGRIPEGEESSEKFADRILYGARVFITPGFIFGSNGERYVRISLCATEEKMLEALSRIKEMK
;
A
#
# COMPACT_ATOMS: atom_id res chain seq x y z
N MET A 1 40.42 9.40 -19.16
CA MET A 1 40.73 9.95 -17.82
C MET A 1 39.40 10.07 -17.08
N GLU A 2 39.06 9.05 -16.28
CA GLU A 2 37.96 9.15 -15.34
C GLU A 2 38.31 10.21 -14.31
N LYS A 3 37.54 11.28 -14.25
CA LYS A 3 37.64 12.25 -13.15
C LYS A 3 37.27 11.50 -11.87
N ASN A 4 38.25 11.16 -11.05
CA ASN A 4 38.05 10.72 -9.67
C ASN A 4 37.35 11.85 -8.91
N SER A 5 36.01 11.86 -8.95
CA SER A 5 35.20 12.74 -8.16
C SER A 5 35.24 12.23 -6.72
N ASN A 6 35.80 12.99 -5.79
CA ASN A 6 35.73 12.70 -4.34
C ASN A 6 34.32 12.91 -3.76
N ILE A 7 33.34 13.18 -4.59
CA ILE A 7 31.94 13.35 -4.21
C ILE A 7 31.33 11.97 -3.96
N CYS A 8 30.91 11.72 -2.72
CA CYS A 8 30.27 10.50 -2.30
C CYS A 8 28.81 10.76 -1.86
N PRO A 9 27.91 9.80 -2.07
CA PRO A 9 26.56 9.93 -1.54
C PRO A 9 26.57 9.88 0.00
N ALA A 10 25.55 10.50 0.62
CA ALA A 10 25.36 10.42 2.06
C ALA A 10 25.21 8.95 2.52
N ASN A 11 25.63 8.66 3.77
CA ASN A 11 25.60 7.29 4.30
C ASN A 11 24.21 6.66 4.24
N ARG A 12 23.15 7.43 4.52
CA ARG A 12 21.75 6.95 4.44
C ARG A 12 21.38 6.46 3.04
N VAL A 13 21.92 7.04 1.97
CA VAL A 13 21.67 6.62 0.59
C VAL A 13 22.34 5.29 0.28
N ARG A 14 23.52 5.03 0.86
CA ARG A 14 24.23 3.74 0.69
C ARG A 14 23.51 2.57 1.35
N GLN A 15 22.69 2.82 2.36
CA GLN A 15 21.92 1.80 3.09
C GLN A 15 20.65 1.36 2.33
N VAL A 16 20.20 2.13 1.34
CA VAL A 16 19.00 1.82 0.54
C VAL A 16 19.44 1.17 -0.77
N LYS A 17 19.08 -0.11 -0.95
CA LYS A 17 19.34 -0.83 -2.20
C LYS A 17 18.27 -0.51 -3.25
N GLU A 18 18.64 -0.61 -4.54
CA GLU A 18 17.64 -0.55 -5.60
C GLU A 18 16.60 -1.66 -5.40
N TYR A 19 15.36 -1.27 -5.50
CA TYR A 19 14.22 -2.13 -5.26
C TYR A 19 14.19 -3.28 -6.28
N TYR A 20 14.17 -4.54 -5.81
CA TYR A 20 14.14 -5.72 -6.68
C TYR A 20 13.04 -5.63 -7.74
N PHE A 21 11.86 -5.18 -7.34
CA PHE A 21 10.72 -5.00 -8.25
C PHE A 21 11.04 -4.04 -9.40
N SER A 22 11.79 -2.95 -9.15
CA SER A 22 12.24 -2.01 -10.19
C SER A 22 13.16 -2.70 -11.20
N LYS A 23 14.10 -3.53 -10.73
CA LYS A 23 15.01 -4.30 -11.59
C LYS A 23 14.23 -5.29 -12.47
N LYS A 24 13.29 -6.02 -11.86
CA LYS A 24 12.49 -7.02 -12.56
C LYS A 24 11.55 -6.38 -13.60
N LEU A 25 10.99 -5.21 -13.30
CA LEU A 25 10.20 -4.45 -14.28
C LEU A 25 11.04 -3.95 -15.46
N LYS A 26 12.29 -3.53 -15.23
CA LYS A 26 13.21 -3.18 -16.31
C LYS A 26 13.52 -4.41 -17.18
N GLU A 27 13.73 -5.57 -16.57
CA GLU A 27 13.94 -6.84 -17.27
C GLU A 27 12.71 -7.21 -18.13
N VAL A 28 11.50 -7.18 -17.58
CA VAL A 28 10.26 -7.42 -18.32
C VAL A 28 10.11 -6.44 -19.49
N ALA A 29 10.41 -5.16 -19.30
CA ALA A 29 10.38 -4.17 -20.37
C ALA A 29 11.38 -4.48 -21.47
N GLN A 30 12.61 -4.93 -21.13
CA GLN A 30 13.63 -5.35 -22.10
C GLN A 30 13.22 -6.61 -22.87
N LEU A 31 12.60 -7.59 -22.20
CA LEU A 31 12.06 -8.79 -22.84
C LEU A 31 10.94 -8.44 -23.82
N ASN A 32 10.05 -7.54 -23.45
CA ASN A 32 8.99 -7.05 -24.33
C ASN A 32 9.54 -6.27 -25.54
N ALA A 33 10.59 -5.46 -25.35
CA ALA A 33 11.26 -4.77 -26.46
C ALA A 33 11.91 -5.75 -27.45
N LYS A 34 12.22 -6.99 -27.02
CA LYS A 34 12.71 -8.09 -27.88
C LYS A 34 11.58 -8.93 -28.48
N GLY A 35 10.32 -8.53 -28.31
CA GLY A 35 9.15 -9.21 -28.87
C GLY A 35 8.66 -10.43 -28.08
N MET A 36 9.06 -10.59 -26.80
CA MET A 36 8.64 -11.74 -26.00
C MET A 36 7.19 -11.68 -25.50
N ASP A 37 6.53 -10.51 -25.55
CA ASP A 37 5.13 -10.33 -25.16
C ASP A 37 4.82 -10.91 -23.76
N ILE A 38 5.52 -10.39 -22.75
CA ILE A 38 5.34 -10.80 -21.35
C ILE A 38 4.04 -10.24 -20.79
N ILE A 39 3.15 -11.09 -20.30
CA ILE A 39 1.97 -10.69 -19.54
C ILE A 39 2.37 -10.45 -18.09
N SER A 40 2.22 -9.21 -17.61
CA SER A 40 2.58 -8.86 -16.23
C SER A 40 1.37 -8.97 -15.30
N LEU A 41 1.40 -9.93 -14.38
CA LEU A 41 0.46 -10.07 -13.27
C LEU A 41 1.10 -9.67 -11.93
N GLY A 42 2.23 -8.98 -11.95
CA GLY A 42 2.96 -8.56 -10.75
C GLY A 42 2.59 -7.16 -10.23
N ILE A 43 2.16 -6.25 -11.12
CA ILE A 43 1.96 -4.84 -10.82
C ILE A 43 0.59 -4.60 -10.18
N GLY A 44 0.56 -4.01 -8.99
CA GLY A 44 -0.67 -3.65 -8.27
C GLY A 44 -1.21 -2.26 -8.63
N GLY A 45 -1.25 -1.92 -9.91
CA GLY A 45 -1.80 -0.65 -10.40
C GLY A 45 -3.13 -0.89 -11.10
N PRO A 46 -4.27 -0.33 -10.62
CA PRO A 46 -5.53 -0.44 -11.32
C PRO A 46 -5.40 0.00 -12.78
N ASP A 47 -5.98 -0.79 -13.69
CA ASP A 47 -5.96 -0.58 -15.13
C ASP A 47 -7.18 0.22 -15.65
N ARG A 48 -8.21 0.37 -14.82
CA ARG A 48 -9.44 1.10 -15.17
C ARG A 48 -9.31 2.58 -14.82
N PRO A 49 -10.00 3.47 -15.56
CA PRO A 49 -10.07 4.88 -15.20
C PRO A 49 -10.92 5.08 -13.91
N PRO A 50 -10.79 6.25 -13.26
CA PRO A 50 -11.76 6.71 -12.27
C PRO A 50 -13.17 6.84 -12.87
N HIS A 51 -14.17 7.06 -12.01
CA HIS A 51 -15.53 7.37 -12.46
C HIS A 51 -15.50 8.59 -13.39
N GLN A 52 -16.32 8.57 -14.47
CA GLN A 52 -16.30 9.61 -15.51
C GLN A 52 -16.47 11.02 -14.93
N SER A 53 -17.39 11.20 -13.97
CA SER A 53 -17.62 12.51 -13.34
C SER A 53 -16.40 13.07 -12.59
N VAL A 54 -15.47 12.21 -12.16
CA VAL A 54 -14.20 12.61 -11.54
C VAL A 54 -13.26 13.20 -12.60
N ILE A 55 -13.20 12.57 -13.77
CA ILE A 55 -12.43 13.04 -14.92
C ILE A 55 -12.99 14.37 -15.41
N ASP A 56 -14.32 14.46 -15.57
CA ASP A 56 -14.99 15.69 -16.01
C ASP A 56 -14.71 16.85 -15.04
N THR A 57 -14.81 16.61 -13.73
CA THR A 57 -14.48 17.60 -12.70
C THR A 57 -13.03 18.09 -12.84
N LEU A 58 -12.06 17.19 -13.03
CA LEU A 58 -10.66 17.59 -13.26
C LEU A 58 -10.56 18.54 -14.46
N CYS A 59 -11.16 18.15 -15.60
CA CYS A 59 -11.08 18.91 -16.84
C CYS A 59 -11.75 20.29 -16.70
N ASP A 60 -12.89 20.37 -16.06
CA ASP A 60 -13.65 21.62 -15.87
C ASP A 60 -12.90 22.57 -14.93
N VAL A 61 -12.36 22.08 -13.83
CA VAL A 61 -11.59 22.88 -12.90
C VAL A 61 -10.26 23.32 -13.52
N ALA A 62 -9.60 22.47 -14.31
CA ALA A 62 -8.35 22.81 -14.97
C ALA A 62 -8.49 23.91 -16.05
N ARG A 63 -9.71 24.11 -16.62
CA ARG A 63 -9.98 25.22 -17.55
C ARG A 63 -10.18 26.58 -16.88
N ARG A 64 -10.35 26.59 -15.58
CA ARG A 64 -10.56 27.83 -14.82
C ARG A 64 -9.26 28.56 -14.61
N HIS A 65 -9.24 29.90 -14.77
CA HIS A 65 -8.05 30.73 -14.63
C HIS A 65 -7.54 30.84 -13.18
N ASP A 66 -8.40 30.59 -12.19
CA ASP A 66 -8.11 30.77 -10.74
C ASP A 66 -7.58 29.52 -10.04
N THR A 67 -7.23 28.46 -10.78
CA THR A 67 -6.92 27.13 -10.19
C THR A 67 -5.45 26.71 -10.30
N HIS A 68 -4.60 27.55 -10.89
CA HIS A 68 -3.21 27.21 -11.21
C HIS A 68 -2.17 27.75 -10.22
N GLY A 69 -2.60 28.60 -9.27
CA GLY A 69 -1.71 29.13 -8.24
C GLY A 69 -1.33 28.08 -7.17
N TYR A 70 -0.35 28.41 -6.36
CA TYR A 70 0.01 27.59 -5.20
C TYR A 70 -1.20 27.39 -4.28
N GLN A 71 -1.32 26.17 -3.76
CA GLN A 71 -2.38 25.80 -2.86
C GLN A 71 -1.88 25.69 -1.41
N PRO A 72 -2.75 25.80 -0.40
CA PRO A 72 -2.35 25.64 0.98
C PRO A 72 -1.71 24.26 1.25
N TYR A 73 -0.66 24.21 2.07
CA TYR A 73 0.00 22.97 2.49
C TYR A 73 -0.96 21.97 3.16
N VAL A 74 -1.97 22.50 3.87
CA VAL A 74 -3.04 21.71 4.50
C VAL A 74 -4.07 21.17 3.51
N GLY A 75 -3.95 21.49 2.21
CA GLY A 75 -4.93 21.16 1.18
C GLY A 75 -6.22 21.99 1.25
N LEU A 76 -7.13 21.78 0.31
CA LEU A 76 -8.40 22.49 0.27
C LEU A 76 -9.31 22.13 1.45
N PRO A 77 -10.02 23.08 2.07
CA PRO A 77 -11.03 22.77 3.09
C PRO A 77 -12.11 21.81 2.60
N SER A 78 -12.54 21.94 1.33
CA SER A 78 -13.50 21.01 0.70
C SER A 78 -12.98 19.58 0.62
N LEU A 79 -11.69 19.38 0.34
CA LEU A 79 -11.10 18.05 0.31
C LEU A 79 -11.01 17.42 1.70
N ARG A 80 -10.59 18.20 2.70
CA ARG A 80 -10.55 17.72 4.08
C ARG A 80 -11.95 17.38 4.60
N GLY A 81 -12.94 18.23 4.31
CA GLY A 81 -14.35 17.96 4.61
C GLY A 81 -14.87 16.70 3.95
N ALA A 82 -14.55 16.49 2.66
CA ALA A 82 -14.94 15.29 1.94
C ALA A 82 -14.33 14.00 2.53
N TYR A 83 -13.07 14.04 2.98
CA TYR A 83 -12.47 12.92 3.70
C TYR A 83 -13.13 12.67 5.06
N ALA A 84 -13.46 13.73 5.83
CA ALA A 84 -14.18 13.57 7.12
C ALA A 84 -15.56 12.93 6.90
N ASP A 85 -16.32 13.40 5.93
CA ASP A 85 -17.62 12.83 5.57
C ASP A 85 -17.51 11.37 5.09
N TRP A 86 -16.48 11.06 4.34
CA TRP A 86 -16.22 9.72 3.86
C TRP A 86 -15.87 8.76 5.03
N TYR A 87 -15.01 9.17 5.98
CA TYR A 87 -14.71 8.40 7.19
C TYR A 87 -15.94 8.18 8.05
N ARG A 88 -16.76 9.21 8.24
CA ARG A 88 -18.03 9.08 8.98
C ARG A 88 -18.96 8.09 8.30
N ARG A 89 -19.13 8.18 6.98
CA ARG A 89 -20.03 7.33 6.19
C ARG A 89 -19.64 5.86 6.23
N TRP A 90 -18.36 5.57 6.03
CA TRP A 90 -17.89 4.22 5.78
C TRP A 90 -17.32 3.51 7.01
N TYR A 91 -16.80 4.24 7.96
CA TYR A 91 -16.15 3.69 9.14
C TYR A 91 -16.83 4.11 10.45
N GLY A 92 -17.80 5.03 10.42
CA GLY A 92 -18.41 5.61 11.64
C GLY A 92 -17.43 6.44 12.46
N VAL A 93 -16.36 6.95 11.83
CA VAL A 93 -15.31 7.73 12.52
C VAL A 93 -15.53 9.21 12.28
N GLU A 94 -15.71 9.97 13.37
CA GLU A 94 -15.80 11.43 13.36
C GLU A 94 -14.39 12.04 13.37
N LEU A 95 -14.09 12.88 12.39
CA LEU A 95 -12.81 13.58 12.24
C LEU A 95 -13.05 15.08 12.11
N ASN A 96 -12.25 15.88 12.81
CA ASN A 96 -12.22 17.33 12.58
C ASN A 96 -11.44 17.62 11.28
N PRO A 97 -12.09 18.13 10.21
CA PRO A 97 -11.43 18.35 8.92
C PRO A 97 -10.30 19.37 8.98
N ASP A 98 -10.31 20.30 9.93
CA ASP A 98 -9.29 21.35 10.01
C ASP A 98 -8.06 20.97 10.82
N LYS A 99 -8.16 19.93 11.67
CA LYS A 99 -7.10 19.57 12.61
C LYS A 99 -6.65 18.12 12.56
N GLU A 100 -7.51 17.19 12.12
CA GLU A 100 -7.28 15.76 12.22
C GLU A 100 -7.06 15.07 10.84
N ILE A 101 -7.03 15.85 9.78
CA ILE A 101 -6.85 15.35 8.39
C ILE A 101 -5.75 16.14 7.68
N GLN A 102 -4.80 15.43 7.07
CA GLN A 102 -3.79 15.99 6.17
C GLN A 102 -3.82 15.28 4.83
N PRO A 103 -4.23 15.95 3.73
CA PRO A 103 -4.07 15.45 2.37
C PRO A 103 -2.61 15.21 2.00
N LEU A 104 -2.36 14.16 1.19
CA LEU A 104 -1.04 13.68 0.79
C LEU A 104 -0.95 13.52 -0.74
N ILE A 105 0.24 13.71 -1.31
CA ILE A 105 0.56 13.38 -2.71
C ILE A 105 0.68 11.85 -2.87
N GLY A 106 -0.41 11.14 -2.58
CA GLY A 106 -0.49 9.70 -2.36
C GLY A 106 0.06 9.26 -1.01
N SER A 107 -0.41 8.13 -0.49
CA SER A 107 -0.01 7.65 0.85
C SER A 107 1.49 7.37 0.98
N LYS A 108 2.19 7.04 -0.12
CA LYS A 108 3.62 6.70 -0.07
C LYS A 108 4.51 7.85 0.48
N GLU A 109 4.20 9.10 0.16
CA GLU A 109 4.95 10.23 0.73
C GLU A 109 4.67 10.40 2.23
N GLY A 110 3.44 10.07 2.66
CA GLY A 110 3.06 10.07 4.07
C GLY A 110 3.95 9.18 4.93
N ILE A 111 4.43 8.06 4.37
CA ILE A 111 5.40 7.19 5.07
C ILE A 111 6.66 7.98 5.43
N LEU A 112 7.19 8.81 4.52
CA LEU A 112 8.36 9.64 4.79
C LEU A 112 8.05 10.73 5.84
N HIS A 113 6.94 11.44 5.66
CA HIS A 113 6.57 12.54 6.56
C HIS A 113 6.33 12.06 7.98
N ILE A 114 5.60 10.95 8.14
CA ILE A 114 5.36 10.32 9.45
C ILE A 114 6.69 9.86 10.07
N THR A 115 7.51 9.15 9.30
CA THR A 115 8.79 8.66 9.83
C THR A 115 9.66 9.82 10.32
N LEU A 116 9.81 10.90 9.52
CA LEU A 116 10.61 12.05 9.92
C LEU A 116 10.02 12.86 11.07
N ALA A 117 8.70 12.81 11.28
CA ALA A 117 8.04 13.50 12.38
C ALA A 117 8.22 12.82 13.74
N PHE A 118 8.42 11.49 13.75
CA PHE A 118 8.42 10.70 14.98
C PHE A 118 9.73 9.98 15.30
N VAL A 119 10.65 9.87 14.33
CA VAL A 119 11.84 9.02 14.44
C VAL A 119 13.11 9.84 14.31
N ASN A 120 13.97 9.75 15.31
CA ASN A 120 15.33 10.29 15.27
C ASN A 120 16.34 9.21 14.81
N PRO A 121 17.54 9.59 14.35
CA PRO A 121 18.62 8.65 14.16
C PRO A 121 18.88 7.83 15.42
N GLY A 122 18.90 6.49 15.27
CA GLY A 122 19.09 5.55 16.36
C GLY A 122 17.81 5.12 17.11
N ASP A 123 16.67 5.74 16.87
CA ASP A 123 15.37 5.17 17.28
C ASP A 123 15.07 3.91 16.47
N ALA A 124 14.12 3.09 16.93
CA ALA A 124 13.71 1.85 16.26
C ALA A 124 12.29 1.97 15.67
N VAL A 125 12.04 1.20 14.61
CA VAL A 125 10.74 1.10 13.93
C VAL A 125 10.37 -0.37 13.75
N LEU A 126 9.18 -0.75 14.18
CA LEU A 126 8.61 -2.08 13.93
C LEU A 126 8.03 -2.14 12.52
N VAL A 127 8.48 -3.12 11.73
CA VAL A 127 7.99 -3.36 10.36
C VAL A 127 7.54 -4.81 10.17
N PRO A 128 6.43 -5.06 9.42
CA PRO A 128 5.91 -6.41 9.21
C PRO A 128 6.79 -7.23 8.26
N ASN A 129 6.87 -8.52 8.49
CA ASN A 129 7.49 -9.52 7.62
C ASN A 129 6.52 -10.70 7.38
N PRO A 130 5.91 -10.85 6.17
CA PRO A 130 6.10 -9.99 5.01
C PRO A 130 5.40 -8.64 5.14
N GLY A 131 5.87 -7.61 4.38
CA GLY A 131 5.29 -6.29 4.40
C GLY A 131 5.72 -5.43 3.21
N TYR A 132 5.19 -4.21 3.15
CA TYR A 132 5.53 -3.27 2.09
C TYR A 132 6.97 -2.74 2.29
N PRO A 133 7.88 -3.00 1.35
CA PRO A 133 9.30 -2.67 1.53
C PRO A 133 9.62 -1.19 1.74
N THR A 134 8.69 -0.30 1.42
CA THR A 134 8.87 1.14 1.62
C THR A 134 8.99 1.49 3.12
N TYR A 135 8.32 0.75 4.01
CA TYR A 135 8.44 1.01 5.46
C TYR A 135 9.90 0.86 5.91
N SER A 136 10.55 -0.24 5.52
CA SER A 136 11.97 -0.44 5.82
C SER A 136 12.88 0.56 5.12
N SER A 137 12.62 0.86 3.84
CA SER A 137 13.49 1.76 3.07
C SER A 137 13.47 3.18 3.61
N VAL A 138 12.30 3.69 3.97
CA VAL A 138 12.15 5.04 4.53
C VAL A 138 12.72 5.12 5.95
N SER A 139 12.52 4.08 6.78
CA SER A 139 13.13 4.01 8.11
C SER A 139 14.66 4.05 8.04
N LYS A 140 15.27 3.37 7.05
CA LYS A 140 16.73 3.47 6.79
C LYS A 140 17.16 4.87 6.37
N LEU A 141 16.36 5.57 5.54
CA LEU A 141 16.64 6.95 5.17
C LEU A 141 16.58 7.90 6.37
N ALA A 142 15.75 7.61 7.37
CA ALA A 142 15.70 8.32 8.65
C ALA A 142 16.78 7.85 9.65
N GLU A 143 17.67 6.94 9.24
CA GLU A 143 18.76 6.36 10.07
C GLU A 143 18.22 5.63 11.32
N ALA A 144 17.00 5.05 11.22
CA ALA A 144 16.38 4.24 12.25
C ALA A 144 16.85 2.78 12.20
N GLU A 145 16.86 2.13 13.35
CA GLU A 145 16.96 0.67 13.47
C GLU A 145 15.63 0.03 13.04
N ILE A 146 15.71 -1.05 12.26
CA ILE A 146 14.53 -1.80 11.83
C ILE A 146 14.40 -3.06 12.69
N LEU A 147 13.33 -3.14 13.45
CA LEU A 147 12.90 -4.34 14.14
C LEU A 147 11.77 -4.99 13.35
N THR A 148 12.02 -6.18 12.86
CA THR A 148 11.04 -6.91 12.04
C THR A 148 10.20 -7.80 12.93
N TYR A 149 8.87 -7.71 12.83
CA TYR A 149 7.95 -8.65 13.47
C TYR A 149 7.32 -9.58 12.44
N ASN A 150 7.13 -10.84 12.82
CA ASN A 150 6.70 -11.87 11.91
C ASN A 150 5.17 -11.94 11.77
N LEU A 151 4.72 -11.99 10.52
CA LEU A 151 3.38 -12.42 10.15
C LEU A 151 3.49 -13.83 9.58
N LYS A 152 2.69 -14.76 10.09
CA LYS A 152 2.76 -16.18 9.73
C LYS A 152 1.38 -16.69 9.35
N GLU A 153 1.34 -17.66 8.44
CA GLU A 153 0.10 -18.27 7.95
C GLU A 153 -0.71 -18.93 9.10
N GLU A 154 -0.03 -19.60 10.01
CA GLU A 154 -0.65 -20.23 11.19
C GLU A 154 -1.36 -19.25 12.12
N ASN A 155 -0.98 -17.97 12.10
CA ASN A 155 -1.62 -16.89 12.86
C ASN A 155 -2.55 -16.02 11.99
N GLY A 156 -2.95 -16.51 10.80
CA GLY A 156 -3.78 -15.76 9.87
C GLY A 156 -3.11 -14.48 9.35
N TRP A 157 -1.79 -14.41 9.35
CA TRP A 157 -0.98 -13.25 8.98
C TRP A 157 -1.20 -12.03 9.90
N TYR A 158 -1.53 -12.29 11.16
CA TYR A 158 -1.61 -11.27 12.21
C TYR A 158 -0.35 -11.27 13.08
N PRO A 159 -0.01 -10.13 13.73
CA PRO A 159 1.09 -10.07 14.68
C PRO A 159 0.88 -11.04 15.84
N ASP A 160 1.93 -11.75 16.23
CA ASP A 160 1.96 -12.47 17.48
C ASP A 160 2.39 -11.52 18.60
N PHE A 161 1.44 -11.11 19.43
CA PHE A 161 1.69 -10.16 20.51
C PHE A 161 2.63 -10.74 21.59
N ASN A 162 2.67 -12.07 21.76
CA ASN A 162 3.62 -12.68 22.68
C ASN A 162 5.06 -12.60 22.14
N GLU A 163 5.27 -12.70 20.81
CA GLU A 163 6.58 -12.45 20.19
C GLU A 163 6.94 -10.96 20.31
N LEU A 164 6.00 -10.04 20.05
CA LEU A 164 6.21 -8.60 20.14
C LEU A 164 6.62 -8.14 21.55
N GLU A 165 5.97 -8.66 22.60
CA GLU A 165 6.28 -8.30 24.00
C GLU A 165 7.70 -8.72 24.44
N ARG A 166 8.35 -9.63 23.70
CA ARG A 166 9.74 -10.09 23.99
C ARG A 166 10.79 -9.28 23.21
N MET A 167 10.37 -8.38 22.33
CA MET A 167 11.30 -7.57 21.54
C MET A 167 11.86 -6.40 22.36
N PRO A 168 13.03 -5.83 21.99
CA PRO A 168 13.60 -4.67 22.66
C PRO A 168 12.84 -3.40 22.25
N LEU A 169 11.75 -3.07 22.96
CA LEU A 169 10.81 -2.02 22.61
C LEU A 169 11.20 -0.62 23.08
N ASP A 170 12.21 -0.46 23.94
CA ASP A 170 12.54 0.81 24.61
C ASP A 170 12.81 1.97 23.65
N ARG A 171 13.38 1.68 22.47
CA ARG A 171 13.68 2.69 21.43
C ARG A 171 12.69 2.72 20.29
N VAL A 172 11.64 1.90 20.34
CA VAL A 172 10.64 1.83 19.27
C VAL A 172 9.74 3.04 19.34
N LYS A 173 9.61 3.77 18.21
CA LYS A 173 8.75 4.95 18.06
C LYS A 173 7.52 4.68 17.22
N LEU A 174 7.66 3.87 16.15
CA LEU A 174 6.59 3.56 15.22
C LEU A 174 6.44 2.05 15.05
N MET A 175 5.19 1.62 14.86
CA MET A 175 4.83 0.30 14.33
C MET A 175 3.99 0.47 13.07
N TRP A 176 4.53 0.01 11.95
CA TRP A 176 3.79 -0.04 10.68
C TRP A 176 2.91 -1.27 10.63
N VAL A 177 1.63 -1.07 10.35
CA VAL A 177 0.67 -2.13 10.02
C VAL A 177 -0.04 -1.79 8.71
N ASN A 178 -0.59 -2.80 8.06
CA ASN A 178 -1.30 -2.62 6.79
C ASN A 178 -2.41 -3.67 6.72
N TYR A 179 -3.65 -3.26 6.98
CA TYR A 179 -4.81 -4.14 6.94
C TYR A 179 -6.01 -3.46 6.27
N PRO A 180 -6.66 -4.13 5.26
CA PRO A 180 -6.34 -5.45 4.70
C PRO A 180 -4.90 -5.54 4.23
N ASN A 181 -4.23 -6.66 4.55
CA ASN A 181 -2.78 -6.77 4.43
C ASN A 181 -2.31 -6.95 2.98
N MET A 182 -1.23 -6.29 2.63
CA MET A 182 -0.45 -6.56 1.43
C MET A 182 0.94 -7.07 1.86
N PRO A 183 1.38 -8.25 1.44
CA PRO A 183 0.88 -8.99 0.28
C PRO A 183 -0.16 -10.07 0.57
N THR A 184 -0.45 -10.40 1.83
CA THR A 184 -1.11 -11.65 2.23
C THR A 184 -2.63 -11.67 2.03
N GLY A 185 -3.27 -10.50 1.92
CA GLY A 185 -4.71 -10.37 1.81
C GLY A 185 -5.47 -10.60 3.13
N ALA A 186 -4.77 -10.72 4.26
CA ALA A 186 -5.42 -10.89 5.57
C ALA A 186 -6.37 -9.70 5.86
N PRO A 187 -7.61 -9.94 6.29
CA PRO A 187 -8.59 -8.89 6.52
C PRO A 187 -8.24 -8.04 7.74
N ALA A 188 -8.77 -6.81 7.77
CA ALA A 188 -8.84 -6.02 8.98
C ALA A 188 -10.01 -6.48 9.86
N THR A 189 -9.83 -6.52 11.18
CA THR A 189 -10.91 -6.75 12.14
C THR A 189 -10.83 -5.77 13.29
N MET A 190 -11.97 -5.46 13.90
CA MET A 190 -12.02 -4.59 15.10
C MET A 190 -11.20 -5.17 16.26
N GLU A 191 -11.25 -6.50 16.43
CA GLU A 191 -10.48 -7.20 17.48
C GLU A 191 -8.97 -7.07 17.25
N LEU A 192 -8.50 -7.27 16.01
CA LEU A 192 -7.08 -7.08 15.68
C LEU A 192 -6.65 -5.64 15.96
N PHE A 193 -7.41 -4.66 15.50
CA PHE A 193 -7.08 -3.26 15.70
C PHE A 193 -7.08 -2.85 17.17
N GLN A 194 -8.01 -3.39 17.98
CA GLN A 194 -8.00 -3.13 19.43
C GLN A 194 -6.72 -3.67 20.06
N LYS A 195 -6.32 -4.92 19.75
CA LYS A 195 -5.05 -5.50 20.26
C LYS A 195 -3.83 -4.68 19.84
N ILE A 196 -3.79 -4.19 18.60
CA ILE A 196 -2.70 -3.35 18.10
C ILE A 196 -2.65 -2.01 18.84
N VAL A 197 -3.80 -1.35 19.03
CA VAL A 197 -3.88 -0.07 19.77
C VAL A 197 -3.49 -0.25 21.24
N ASP A 198 -3.98 -1.30 21.89
CA ASP A 198 -3.64 -1.60 23.28
C ASP A 198 -2.14 -1.88 23.45
N PHE A 199 -1.51 -2.58 22.51
CA PHE A 199 -0.06 -2.77 22.47
C PHE A 199 0.67 -1.43 22.34
N GLY A 200 0.30 -0.61 21.35
CA GLY A 200 0.91 0.70 21.14
C GLY A 200 0.81 1.60 22.37
N ARG A 201 -0.36 1.62 23.05
CA ARG A 201 -0.58 2.41 24.27
C ARG A 201 0.30 1.93 25.44
N ARG A 202 0.43 0.62 25.66
CA ARG A 202 1.27 0.07 26.73
C ARG A 202 2.73 0.45 26.57
N HIS A 203 3.23 0.51 25.34
CA HIS A 203 4.64 0.74 25.03
C HIS A 203 4.96 2.15 24.54
N ASN A 204 3.99 3.06 24.48
CA ASN A 204 4.14 4.42 23.90
C ASN A 204 4.66 4.38 22.44
N ILE A 205 4.18 3.44 21.65
CA ILE A 205 4.54 3.25 20.25
C ILE A 205 3.41 3.78 19.37
N VAL A 206 3.71 4.71 18.46
CA VAL A 206 2.73 5.20 17.51
C VAL A 206 2.41 4.11 16.48
N ILE A 207 1.14 3.78 16.34
CA ILE A 207 0.66 2.79 15.37
C ILE A 207 0.28 3.50 14.07
N VAL A 208 0.81 3.03 12.94
CA VAL A 208 0.47 3.58 11.63
C VAL A 208 -0.14 2.50 10.75
N ASN A 209 -1.42 2.64 10.43
CA ASN A 209 -2.10 1.74 9.48
C ASN A 209 -2.13 2.35 8.08
N ASP A 210 -1.48 1.70 7.12
CA ASP A 210 -1.58 2.03 5.69
C ASP A 210 -2.75 1.25 5.09
N ASN A 211 -3.87 1.95 4.81
CA ASN A 211 -5.16 1.35 4.49
C ASN A 211 -5.69 1.70 3.07
N PRO A 212 -4.99 1.31 1.99
CA PRO A 212 -5.46 1.57 0.63
C PRO A 212 -6.43 0.52 0.08
N TYR A 213 -6.65 -0.61 0.78
CA TYR A 213 -7.34 -1.78 0.24
C TYR A 213 -8.72 -2.07 0.86
N SER A 214 -9.18 -1.27 1.82
CA SER A 214 -10.42 -1.52 2.60
C SER A 214 -11.66 -1.81 1.76
N PHE A 215 -11.75 -1.25 0.56
CA PHE A 215 -12.94 -1.35 -0.30
C PHE A 215 -12.83 -2.37 -1.43
N ILE A 216 -11.72 -3.12 -1.49
CA ILE A 216 -11.48 -4.06 -2.59
C ILE A 216 -11.75 -5.49 -2.12
N LEU A 217 -12.76 -6.13 -2.72
CA LEU A 217 -13.21 -7.48 -2.38
C LEU A 217 -13.46 -7.65 -0.87
N ASN A 218 -14.01 -6.60 -0.25
CA ASN A 218 -14.25 -6.54 1.18
C ASN A 218 -15.59 -5.85 1.48
N ASP A 219 -16.54 -6.60 2.02
CA ASP A 219 -17.90 -6.12 2.30
C ASP A 219 -17.98 -5.37 3.64
N ASN A 220 -16.99 -5.54 4.51
CA ASN A 220 -16.95 -4.96 5.85
C ASN A 220 -15.66 -4.14 6.06
N PRO A 221 -15.53 -2.94 5.46
CA PRO A 221 -14.38 -2.09 5.67
C PRO A 221 -14.35 -1.59 7.13
N VAL A 222 -13.18 -1.69 7.76
CA VAL A 222 -12.95 -1.18 9.13
C VAL A 222 -11.74 -0.26 9.15
N SER A 223 -11.78 0.75 10.01
CA SER A 223 -10.67 1.68 10.24
C SER A 223 -10.00 1.42 11.58
N LEU A 224 -8.69 1.56 11.63
CA LEU A 224 -7.93 1.55 12.89
C LEU A 224 -8.47 2.61 13.86
N LEU A 225 -8.94 3.76 13.35
CA LEU A 225 -9.46 4.86 14.16
C LEU A 225 -10.86 4.57 14.74
N SER A 226 -11.50 3.45 14.37
CA SER A 226 -12.80 3.05 14.90
C SER A 226 -12.71 2.40 16.29
N VAL A 227 -11.52 1.96 16.73
CA VAL A 227 -11.37 1.30 18.02
C VAL A 227 -11.08 2.27 19.16
N SER A 228 -11.43 1.88 20.37
CA SER A 228 -11.29 2.73 21.57
C SER A 228 -9.82 3.10 21.83
N GLY A 229 -9.56 4.38 22.08
CA GLY A 229 -8.22 4.92 22.38
C GLY A 229 -7.30 5.02 21.15
N ALA A 230 -7.77 4.70 19.95
CA ALA A 230 -6.94 4.78 18.74
C ALA A 230 -6.48 6.22 18.46
N LYS A 231 -7.36 7.21 18.62
CA LYS A 231 -6.99 8.62 18.37
C LYS A 231 -5.83 9.12 19.24
N ASP A 232 -5.57 8.49 20.38
CA ASP A 232 -4.48 8.92 21.26
C ASP A 232 -3.10 8.55 20.69
N ILE A 233 -3.02 7.49 19.85
CA ILE A 233 -1.74 6.88 19.50
C ILE A 233 -1.65 6.41 18.05
N ALA A 234 -2.72 6.48 17.28
CA ALA A 234 -2.76 5.92 15.94
C ALA A 234 -2.83 6.98 14.84
N ILE A 235 -2.22 6.64 13.72
CA ILE A 235 -2.32 7.35 12.45
C ILE A 235 -2.88 6.35 11.43
N GLU A 236 -3.91 6.72 10.69
CA GLU A 236 -4.36 5.94 9.55
C GLU A 236 -4.11 6.72 8.26
N MET A 237 -3.44 6.07 7.31
CA MET A 237 -3.31 6.59 5.95
C MET A 237 -4.33 5.92 5.04
N ASN A 238 -4.92 6.69 4.13
CA ASN A 238 -5.80 6.18 3.10
C ASN A 238 -5.41 6.75 1.73
N SER A 239 -5.83 6.07 0.67
CA SER A 239 -5.45 6.44 -0.69
C SER A 239 -6.56 6.14 -1.68
N LEU A 240 -6.83 7.10 -2.60
CA LEU A 240 -7.75 6.90 -3.71
C LEU A 240 -7.12 6.07 -4.86
N SER A 241 -5.84 5.72 -4.74
CA SER A 241 -5.10 4.99 -5.78
C SER A 241 -5.74 3.67 -6.18
N LYS A 242 -6.36 2.95 -5.20
CA LYS A 242 -6.90 1.61 -5.42
C LYS A 242 -8.43 1.63 -5.47
N SER A 243 -9.05 2.20 -4.46
CA SER A 243 -10.51 2.25 -4.30
C SER A 243 -11.23 3.11 -5.35
N HIS A 244 -10.51 4.06 -5.99
CA HIS A 244 -11.08 4.98 -6.97
C HIS A 244 -10.31 5.01 -8.30
N ASN A 245 -9.42 4.04 -8.54
CA ASN A 245 -8.58 3.93 -9.76
C ASN A 245 -7.75 5.21 -10.05
N MET A 246 -7.31 5.92 -9.01
CA MET A 246 -6.59 7.20 -9.12
C MET A 246 -5.10 7.06 -8.81
N ALA A 247 -4.47 5.92 -9.15
CA ALA A 247 -3.08 5.66 -8.80
C ALA A 247 -2.10 6.71 -9.34
N GLY A 248 -2.29 7.13 -10.60
CA GLY A 248 -1.47 8.17 -11.25
C GLY A 248 -1.77 9.59 -10.77
N TRP A 249 -2.92 9.84 -10.14
CA TRP A 249 -3.35 11.15 -9.70
C TRP A 249 -2.71 11.60 -8.39
N ARG A 250 -2.11 10.68 -7.65
CA ARG A 250 -1.39 10.92 -6.40
C ARG A 250 -2.26 11.58 -5.32
N MET A 251 -3.43 10.99 -5.08
CA MET A 251 -4.39 11.47 -4.07
C MET A 251 -4.47 10.50 -2.89
N GLY A 252 -4.19 10.99 -1.70
CA GLY A 252 -4.27 10.27 -0.44
C GLY A 252 -4.41 11.22 0.74
N MET A 253 -4.46 10.67 1.92
CA MET A 253 -4.54 11.44 3.17
C MET A 253 -3.98 10.63 4.34
N LEU A 254 -3.69 11.30 5.43
CA LEU A 254 -3.61 10.71 6.76
C LEU A 254 -4.63 11.36 7.70
N ALA A 255 -5.09 10.58 8.67
CA ALA A 255 -5.93 11.03 9.77
C ALA A 255 -5.33 10.58 11.11
N SER A 256 -5.41 11.47 12.11
CA SER A 256 -4.94 11.24 13.47
C SER A 256 -5.47 12.31 14.39
N ASN A 257 -4.99 12.33 15.65
CA ASN A 257 -5.23 13.50 16.51
C ASN A 257 -4.57 14.77 16.00
N ALA A 258 -5.06 15.91 16.43
CA ALA A 258 -4.60 17.22 15.97
C ALA A 258 -3.09 17.47 16.19
N GLN A 259 -2.53 16.96 17.28
CA GLN A 259 -1.11 17.16 17.60
C GLN A 259 -0.20 16.38 16.63
N PHE A 260 -0.54 15.14 16.30
CA PHE A 260 0.23 14.33 15.36
C PHE A 260 0.16 14.91 13.93
N VAL A 261 -1.03 15.34 13.52
CA VAL A 261 -1.22 16.02 12.24
C VAL A 261 -0.38 17.30 12.15
N GLU A 262 -0.34 18.11 13.21
CA GLU A 262 0.50 19.32 13.26
C GLU A 262 1.98 18.99 13.10
N TRP A 263 2.50 17.98 13.79
CA TRP A 263 3.92 17.59 13.69
C TRP A 263 4.26 17.09 12.28
N ILE A 264 3.40 16.28 11.69
CA ILE A 264 3.58 15.77 10.33
C ILE A 264 3.51 16.92 9.31
N LEU A 265 2.59 17.86 9.49
CA LEU A 265 2.49 19.05 8.62
C LEU A 265 3.76 19.92 8.67
N LYS A 266 4.43 20.04 9.82
CA LYS A 266 5.73 20.73 9.91
C LYS A 266 6.78 20.12 9.00
N VAL A 267 6.82 18.79 8.90
CA VAL A 267 7.71 18.09 7.94
C VAL A 267 7.25 18.34 6.51
N LYS A 268 5.96 18.05 6.21
CA LYS A 268 5.39 18.14 4.86
C LYS A 268 5.57 19.53 4.25
N SER A 269 5.27 20.60 4.99
CA SER A 269 5.35 21.99 4.50
C SER A 269 6.77 22.46 4.14
N ASN A 270 7.79 21.73 4.54
CA ASN A 270 9.18 21.96 4.14
C ASN A 270 9.62 21.11 2.93
N ILE A 271 8.77 20.25 2.41
CA ILE A 271 9.08 19.31 1.32
C ILE A 271 8.27 19.63 0.06
N ASP A 272 7.01 20.01 0.19
CA ASP A 272 6.15 20.35 -0.95
C ASP A 272 5.39 21.68 -0.73
N SER A 273 4.73 22.15 -1.79
CA SER A 273 3.98 23.41 -1.82
C SER A 273 2.48 23.24 -2.09
N GLY A 274 1.90 22.16 -1.61
CA GLY A 274 0.50 21.80 -1.82
C GLY A 274 0.26 21.03 -3.12
N GLN A 275 -0.96 20.57 -3.30
CA GLN A 275 -1.35 19.73 -4.44
C GLN A 275 -2.07 20.55 -5.51
N PHE A 276 -2.04 20.06 -6.75
CA PHE A 276 -2.74 20.64 -7.88
C PHE A 276 -4.25 20.71 -7.62
N ARG A 277 -4.82 21.94 -7.60
CA ARG A 277 -6.23 22.17 -7.23
C ARG A 277 -7.22 21.35 -8.04
N PRO A 278 -7.13 21.25 -9.38
CA PRO A 278 -8.04 20.41 -10.16
C PRO A 278 -8.08 18.95 -9.70
N ALA A 279 -6.93 18.37 -9.32
CA ALA A 279 -6.88 17.01 -8.79
C ALA A 279 -7.54 16.90 -7.40
N MET A 280 -7.39 17.92 -6.55
CA MET A 280 -8.04 17.96 -5.24
C MET A 280 -9.57 18.08 -5.36
N GLU A 281 -10.07 18.93 -6.24
CA GLU A 281 -11.53 19.06 -6.47
C GLU A 281 -12.11 17.78 -7.12
N ALA A 282 -11.37 17.14 -8.02
CA ALA A 282 -11.75 15.84 -8.55
C ALA A 282 -11.74 14.73 -7.47
N ALA A 283 -10.83 14.79 -6.51
CA ALA A 283 -10.83 13.88 -5.37
C ALA A 283 -12.06 14.08 -4.46
N VAL A 284 -12.51 15.32 -4.27
CA VAL A 284 -13.81 15.61 -3.60
C VAL A 284 -14.94 14.88 -4.31
N LYS A 285 -14.96 14.95 -5.64
CA LYS A 285 -15.96 14.24 -6.45
C LYS A 285 -15.85 12.72 -6.32
N ALA A 286 -14.65 12.18 -6.30
CA ALA A 286 -14.41 10.75 -6.08
C ALA A 286 -14.92 10.28 -4.72
N LEU A 287 -14.65 11.03 -3.65
CA LEU A 287 -15.11 10.73 -2.29
C LEU A 287 -16.64 10.83 -2.13
N SER A 288 -17.32 11.51 -3.04
CA SER A 288 -18.79 11.56 -3.07
C SER A 288 -19.45 10.34 -3.71
N CYS A 289 -18.67 9.44 -4.33
CA CYS A 289 -19.20 8.19 -4.88
C CYS A 289 -19.88 7.36 -3.78
N ASP A 290 -20.98 6.75 -4.13
CA ASP A 290 -21.76 5.88 -3.25
C ASP A 290 -21.33 4.40 -3.33
N GLY A 291 -22.09 3.52 -2.69
CA GLY A 291 -21.81 2.09 -2.67
C GLY A 291 -21.87 1.42 -4.04
N SER A 292 -22.58 1.99 -5.02
CA SER A 292 -22.67 1.42 -6.37
C SER A 292 -21.32 1.41 -7.08
N TRP A 293 -20.50 2.45 -6.88
CA TRP A 293 -19.14 2.52 -7.41
C TRP A 293 -18.29 1.31 -6.93
N TYR A 294 -18.30 1.06 -5.62
CA TYR A 294 -17.52 -0.05 -5.05
C TYR A 294 -18.09 -1.41 -5.46
N ALA A 295 -19.41 -1.54 -5.57
CA ALA A 295 -20.06 -2.76 -6.02
C ALA A 295 -19.66 -3.11 -7.47
N GLU A 296 -19.70 -2.14 -8.39
CA GLU A 296 -19.27 -2.33 -9.78
C GLU A 296 -17.77 -2.65 -9.89
N LEU A 297 -16.95 -1.95 -9.11
CA LEU A 297 -15.52 -2.20 -9.08
C LEU A 297 -15.22 -3.61 -8.58
N ASN A 298 -15.85 -4.03 -7.49
CA ASN A 298 -15.66 -5.35 -6.88
C ASN A 298 -16.21 -6.48 -7.75
N LYS A 299 -17.26 -6.25 -8.53
CA LYS A 299 -17.74 -7.24 -9.52
C LYS A 299 -16.64 -7.60 -10.52
N VAL A 300 -15.90 -6.60 -11.03
CA VAL A 300 -14.78 -6.84 -11.96
C VAL A 300 -13.65 -7.59 -11.26
N TYR A 301 -13.27 -7.16 -10.06
CA TYR A 301 -12.20 -7.84 -9.32
C TYR A 301 -12.58 -9.26 -8.89
N ALA A 302 -13.86 -9.53 -8.63
CA ALA A 302 -14.33 -10.88 -8.31
C ALA A 302 -14.16 -11.86 -9.49
N GLU A 303 -14.47 -11.43 -10.73
CA GLU A 303 -14.25 -12.26 -11.92
C GLU A 303 -12.73 -12.49 -12.15
N ARG A 304 -11.92 -11.45 -12.08
CA ARG A 304 -10.46 -11.56 -12.17
C ARG A 304 -9.87 -12.45 -11.08
N ARG A 305 -10.44 -12.43 -9.89
CA ARG A 305 -10.06 -13.30 -8.77
C ARG A 305 -10.24 -14.77 -9.10
N LYS A 306 -11.35 -15.14 -9.73
CA LYS A 306 -11.60 -16.52 -10.18
C LYS A 306 -10.51 -17.01 -11.13
N VAL A 307 -10.08 -16.16 -12.08
CA VAL A 307 -9.01 -16.51 -13.02
C VAL A 307 -7.66 -16.61 -12.29
N ALA A 308 -7.37 -15.68 -11.36
CA ALA A 308 -6.13 -15.75 -10.56
C ALA A 308 -6.08 -17.02 -9.69
N GLU A 309 -7.19 -17.43 -9.11
CA GLU A 309 -7.31 -18.69 -8.37
C GLU A 309 -7.08 -19.92 -9.29
N ALA A 310 -7.62 -19.90 -10.51
CA ALA A 310 -7.35 -20.93 -11.50
C ALA A 310 -5.86 -20.98 -11.90
N ILE A 311 -5.20 -19.85 -12.06
CA ILE A 311 -3.76 -19.76 -12.30
C ILE A 311 -2.98 -20.36 -11.13
N MET A 312 -3.28 -19.98 -9.89
CA MET A 312 -2.61 -20.53 -8.70
C MET A 312 -2.79 -22.03 -8.60
N THR A 313 -4.01 -22.52 -8.85
CA THR A 313 -4.30 -23.97 -8.85
C THR A 313 -3.52 -24.72 -9.95
N GLN A 314 -3.45 -24.16 -11.16
CA GLN A 314 -2.68 -24.75 -12.27
C GLN A 314 -1.18 -24.81 -11.94
N LEU A 315 -0.66 -23.84 -11.20
CA LEU A 315 0.72 -23.79 -10.70
C LEU A 315 0.99 -24.69 -9.50
N GLY A 316 -0.03 -25.38 -8.98
CA GLY A 316 0.07 -26.22 -7.77
C GLY A 316 0.21 -25.42 -6.46
N CYS A 317 -0.09 -24.11 -6.49
CA CYS A 317 -0.06 -23.27 -5.30
C CYS A 317 -1.31 -23.46 -4.44
N THR A 318 -1.13 -23.36 -3.12
CA THR A 318 -2.25 -23.30 -2.15
C THR A 318 -2.48 -21.85 -1.70
N PHE A 319 -3.74 -21.50 -1.44
CA PHE A 319 -4.11 -20.14 -1.02
C PHE A 319 -5.41 -20.11 -0.22
N ASP A 320 -5.56 -19.11 0.63
CA ASP A 320 -6.80 -18.86 1.34
C ASP A 320 -7.78 -18.06 0.45
N LYS A 321 -9.03 -18.54 0.36
CA LYS A 321 -10.09 -17.88 -0.41
C LYS A 321 -10.66 -16.62 0.28
N SER A 322 -10.43 -16.45 1.57
CA SER A 322 -10.95 -15.30 2.35
C SER A 322 -10.14 -14.00 2.18
N GLN A 323 -9.00 -14.06 1.49
CA GLN A 323 -8.12 -12.89 1.25
C GLN A 323 -8.87 -11.72 0.64
N LYS A 324 -8.52 -10.51 1.07
CA LYS A 324 -9.07 -9.23 0.62
C LYS A 324 -8.05 -8.44 -0.22
N GLY A 325 -8.51 -7.40 -0.88
CA GLY A 325 -7.66 -6.51 -1.65
C GLY A 325 -7.37 -6.95 -3.08
N LEU A 326 -6.37 -6.34 -3.69
CA LEU A 326 -6.05 -6.45 -5.12
C LEU A 326 -5.13 -7.63 -5.48
N PHE A 327 -4.80 -8.48 -4.53
CA PHE A 327 -3.79 -9.50 -4.72
C PHE A 327 -4.28 -10.86 -4.27
N LEU A 328 -3.78 -11.89 -4.93
CA LEU A 328 -3.86 -13.27 -4.47
C LEU A 328 -2.47 -13.72 -4.05
N TRP A 329 -2.34 -14.13 -2.79
CA TRP A 329 -1.13 -14.64 -2.17
C TRP A 329 -1.23 -16.15 -2.07
N GLY A 330 -0.29 -16.88 -2.65
CA GLY A 330 -0.31 -18.34 -2.68
C GLY A 330 1.04 -18.93 -2.29
N ARG A 331 1.00 -20.03 -1.53
CA ARG A 331 2.16 -20.82 -1.16
C ARG A 331 2.56 -21.69 -2.35
N ILE A 332 3.83 -21.67 -2.73
CA ILE A 332 4.37 -22.48 -3.81
C ILE A 332 4.48 -23.95 -3.38
N PRO A 333 4.48 -24.93 -4.32
CA PRO A 333 4.67 -26.34 -4.01
C PRO A 333 5.94 -26.62 -3.23
N GLU A 334 5.93 -27.65 -2.36
CA GLU A 334 7.09 -27.94 -1.48
C GLU A 334 8.35 -28.32 -2.24
N GLY A 335 8.22 -28.95 -3.43
CA GLY A 335 9.35 -29.33 -4.28
C GLY A 335 10.07 -28.16 -4.97
N GLU A 336 9.52 -26.95 -4.91
CA GLU A 336 10.15 -25.76 -5.52
C GLU A 336 11.26 -25.22 -4.62
N GLU A 337 12.38 -24.82 -5.21
CA GLU A 337 13.57 -24.39 -4.47
C GLU A 337 13.35 -23.05 -3.76
N SER A 338 12.79 -22.07 -4.48
CA SER A 338 12.51 -20.71 -3.96
C SER A 338 11.40 -20.03 -4.74
N SER A 339 10.79 -19.01 -4.14
CA SER A 339 9.80 -18.18 -4.83
C SER A 339 10.38 -17.43 -6.03
N GLU A 340 11.66 -17.05 -5.99
CA GLU A 340 12.33 -16.39 -7.10
C GLU A 340 12.48 -17.35 -8.30
N LYS A 341 13.06 -18.54 -8.09
CA LYS A 341 13.21 -19.54 -9.15
C LYS A 341 11.88 -19.99 -9.72
N PHE A 342 10.87 -20.14 -8.86
CA PHE A 342 9.52 -20.46 -9.28
C PHE A 342 8.92 -19.38 -10.17
N ALA A 343 9.01 -18.10 -9.77
CA ALA A 343 8.53 -16.97 -10.57
C ALA A 343 9.29 -16.81 -11.88
N ASP A 344 10.62 -17.04 -11.88
CA ASP A 344 11.45 -16.98 -13.10
C ASP A 344 11.14 -18.12 -14.07
N ARG A 345 10.88 -19.34 -13.58
CA ARG A 345 10.42 -20.46 -14.42
C ARG A 345 9.13 -20.11 -15.18
N ILE A 346 8.19 -19.45 -14.50
CA ILE A 346 6.93 -19.01 -15.11
C ILE A 346 7.18 -17.85 -16.09
N LEU A 347 8.04 -16.90 -15.73
CA LEU A 347 8.39 -15.77 -16.60
C LEU A 347 8.98 -16.23 -17.93
N TYR A 348 9.93 -17.14 -17.89
CA TYR A 348 10.62 -17.58 -19.11
C TYR A 348 9.88 -18.72 -19.84
N GLY A 349 9.19 -19.61 -19.10
CA GLY A 349 8.46 -20.74 -19.67
C GLY A 349 7.10 -20.36 -20.26
N ALA A 350 6.32 -19.59 -19.53
CA ALA A 350 4.97 -19.17 -19.94
C ALA A 350 4.91 -17.73 -20.45
N ARG A 351 5.98 -16.93 -20.35
CA ARG A 351 5.98 -15.49 -20.62
C ARG A 351 4.96 -14.73 -19.75
N VAL A 352 4.85 -15.14 -18.50
CA VAL A 352 3.96 -14.52 -17.49
C VAL A 352 4.79 -14.11 -16.30
N PHE A 353 4.73 -12.83 -15.92
CA PHE A 353 5.40 -12.33 -14.72
C PHE A 353 4.43 -12.32 -13.54
N ILE A 354 4.76 -13.08 -12.50
CA ILE A 354 4.16 -13.03 -11.18
C ILE A 354 5.20 -12.58 -10.15
N THR A 355 4.75 -12.05 -9.02
CA THR A 355 5.68 -11.49 -8.03
C THR A 355 6.17 -12.56 -7.05
N PRO A 356 7.48 -12.81 -6.93
CA PRO A 356 8.01 -13.70 -5.91
C PRO A 356 7.87 -13.06 -4.52
N GLY A 357 7.54 -13.87 -3.53
CA GLY A 357 7.14 -13.36 -2.21
C GLY A 357 8.30 -12.90 -1.34
N PHE A 358 9.52 -13.39 -1.55
CA PHE A 358 10.70 -12.98 -0.80
C PHE A 358 10.96 -11.47 -0.82
N ILE A 359 10.48 -10.76 -1.86
CA ILE A 359 10.63 -9.30 -1.96
C ILE A 359 9.89 -8.53 -0.87
N PHE A 360 8.93 -9.17 -0.22
CA PHE A 360 8.17 -8.60 0.90
C PHE A 360 8.77 -8.95 2.26
N GLY A 361 9.78 -9.81 2.29
CA GLY A 361 10.46 -10.27 3.50
C GLY A 361 10.67 -11.78 3.52
N SER A 362 11.47 -12.26 4.47
CA SER A 362 11.87 -13.68 4.55
C SER A 362 10.70 -14.65 4.72
N ASN A 363 9.61 -14.24 5.41
CA ASN A 363 8.41 -15.08 5.56
C ASN A 363 7.59 -15.17 4.25
N GLY A 364 7.95 -14.40 3.23
CA GLY A 364 7.41 -14.52 1.89
C GLY A 364 8.13 -15.53 0.99
N GLU A 365 9.26 -16.14 1.45
CA GLU A 365 10.12 -16.98 0.60
C GLU A 365 9.39 -18.16 -0.02
N ARG A 366 8.38 -18.72 0.66
CA ARG A 366 7.60 -19.85 0.14
C ARG A 366 6.30 -19.43 -0.56
N TYR A 367 6.18 -18.15 -0.99
CA TYR A 367 4.95 -17.62 -1.54
C TYR A 367 5.19 -16.84 -2.83
N VAL A 368 4.12 -16.70 -3.62
CA VAL A 368 4.04 -15.81 -4.78
C VAL A 368 2.78 -14.96 -4.70
N ARG A 369 2.79 -13.82 -5.38
CA ARG A 369 1.65 -12.91 -5.43
C ARG A 369 1.21 -12.65 -6.87
N ILE A 370 -0.09 -12.81 -7.15
CA ILE A 370 -0.75 -12.41 -8.39
C ILE A 370 -1.56 -11.14 -8.13
N SER A 371 -1.43 -10.17 -9.03
CA SER A 371 -2.23 -8.94 -9.05
C SER A 371 -3.51 -9.14 -9.88
N LEU A 372 -4.62 -8.58 -9.41
CA LEU A 372 -5.90 -8.55 -10.12
C LEU A 372 -6.03 -7.32 -11.05
N CYS A 373 -4.95 -6.59 -11.29
CA CYS A 373 -4.96 -5.33 -12.05
C CYS A 373 -4.75 -5.49 -13.56
N ALA A 374 -4.63 -6.71 -14.08
CA ALA A 374 -4.67 -6.97 -15.52
C ALA A 374 -6.11 -7.20 -15.99
N THR A 375 -6.38 -7.00 -17.28
CA THR A 375 -7.71 -7.31 -17.85
C THR A 375 -7.99 -8.83 -17.76
N GLU A 376 -9.26 -9.20 -17.71
CA GLU A 376 -9.66 -10.60 -17.65
C GLU A 376 -9.12 -11.40 -18.84
N GLU A 377 -9.14 -10.83 -20.05
CA GLU A 377 -8.58 -11.43 -21.29
C GLU A 377 -7.09 -11.75 -21.11
N LYS A 378 -6.28 -10.81 -20.63
CA LYS A 378 -4.86 -11.05 -20.37
C LYS A 378 -4.62 -12.09 -19.29
N MET A 379 -5.48 -12.15 -18.27
CA MET A 379 -5.37 -13.15 -17.22
C MET A 379 -5.75 -14.55 -17.75
N LEU A 380 -6.78 -14.67 -18.60
CA LEU A 380 -7.16 -15.92 -19.26
C LEU A 380 -6.07 -16.38 -20.22
N GLU A 381 -5.48 -15.47 -20.97
CA GLU A 381 -4.31 -15.77 -21.83
C GLU A 381 -3.12 -16.25 -21.00
N ALA A 382 -2.81 -15.61 -19.86
CA ALA A 382 -1.77 -16.07 -18.96
C ALA A 382 -2.05 -17.49 -18.44
N LEU A 383 -3.30 -17.79 -18.09
CA LEU A 383 -3.72 -19.16 -17.70
C LEU A 383 -3.48 -20.18 -18.83
N SER A 384 -3.82 -19.85 -20.07
CA SER A 384 -3.57 -20.71 -21.22
C SER A 384 -2.08 -20.98 -21.41
N ARG A 385 -1.25 -19.94 -21.41
CA ARG A 385 0.20 -20.07 -21.54
C ARG A 385 0.83 -20.91 -20.42
N ILE A 386 0.33 -20.79 -19.19
CA ILE A 386 0.79 -21.60 -18.05
C ILE A 386 0.38 -23.07 -18.20
N LYS A 387 -0.82 -23.38 -18.74
CA LYS A 387 -1.24 -24.75 -19.03
C LYS A 387 -0.36 -25.43 -20.09
N GLU A 388 0.15 -24.66 -21.04
CA GLU A 388 1.02 -25.16 -22.14
C GLU A 388 2.49 -25.25 -21.72
N MET A 389 2.87 -24.73 -20.57
CA MET A 389 4.23 -24.78 -20.03
C MET A 389 4.59 -26.24 -19.68
N LYS A 390 5.68 -26.74 -20.30
CA LYS A 390 6.21 -28.08 -20.08
C LYS A 390 7.07 -28.18 -18.83
#